data_e8ca045b8b7813273f8a818b059e1751
#
_entry.id   e8ca045b8b7813273f8a818b059e1751
#
_cell.length_a   1.000
_cell.length_b   1.000
_cell.length_c   1.000
_cell.angle_alpha   90.00
_cell.angle_beta   90.00
_cell.angle_gamma   90.00
#
_symmetry.space_group_name_H-M   'P 1'
#
loop_
_entity.id
_entity.type
_entity.pdbx_description
1 polymer ?
#
loop_
_entity_poly.entity_id
_entity_poly.type
_entity_poly.pdbx_seq_one_letter_code
_entity_poly.pdbx_strand_id
1 'polypeptide(L)'
;MKIAMLADVFFPDTVGGAGRVAYHLSRQLCRKGHDVHVLTRNPEGKLSRQQQVEDDLFVYRFKLPAKEGLRFFLSELRNSSTAAKKANQEIGFNLLCSHQSLVASGPLFSRPISRIPFVHFFHSPWHEEYLIKKRNSEGKTPQSAKVIAMFMREMEKRILSKALKIFVLSSYSAGQIAAIHHLPPEKVVKIPAGIELDRFRFPQSGKELLKKELNIALDKTAFFTVRNLVPRMGIETLIEAFKQSNVLRQKGVLLIGGEGLLRKTLQAMVKDYDLEESVKFLGRISENDLPRYYQAADFFVLPTRELEGFGLVILESMACGTPVLATPIGAIPETVGVFDKNLLFEGTSGENIRRKLEDVINRFESYRFDPQVCRKFVEERYSWEKMADAFEKEVMGLLKTAV
;
A
#
# COMPACT_ATOMS: atom_id res chain seq x y z
N MET A 1 0.89 23.10 -14.26
CA MET A 1 1.99 22.36 -14.92
C MET A 1 1.42 21.15 -15.64
N LYS A 2 2.07 20.71 -16.72
CA LYS A 2 1.77 19.45 -17.40
C LYS A 2 2.66 18.34 -16.84
N ILE A 3 2.06 17.39 -16.12
CA ILE A 3 2.78 16.36 -15.33
C ILE A 3 2.52 14.99 -15.95
N ALA A 4 3.61 14.26 -16.29
CA ALA A 4 3.51 12.84 -16.61
C ALA A 4 3.71 12.00 -15.34
N MET A 5 2.67 11.27 -14.93
CA MET A 5 2.69 10.33 -13.81
C MET A 5 2.94 8.92 -14.34
N LEU A 6 4.08 8.33 -14.02
CA LEU A 6 4.46 6.99 -14.48
C LEU A 6 4.17 5.98 -13.36
N ALA A 7 3.25 5.05 -13.57
CA ALA A 7 2.84 4.08 -12.57
C ALA A 7 2.64 2.68 -13.17
N ASP A 8 3.30 1.66 -12.60
CA ASP A 8 3.10 0.25 -12.98
C ASP A 8 1.68 -0.21 -12.66
N VAL A 9 1.15 0.27 -11.54
CA VAL A 9 -0.17 0.00 -11.02
C VAL A 9 -0.88 1.33 -10.76
N PHE A 10 -2.13 1.43 -11.16
CA PHE A 10 -2.95 2.63 -10.97
C PHE A 10 -4.37 2.25 -10.55
N PHE A 11 -4.90 2.88 -9.53
CA PHE A 11 -6.25 2.65 -9.05
C PHE A 11 -7.27 3.37 -9.99
N PRO A 12 -8.46 2.83 -10.28
CA PRO A 12 -8.98 1.54 -9.82
C PRO A 12 -8.60 0.32 -10.68
N ASP A 13 -7.80 0.48 -11.74
CA ASP A 13 -7.42 -0.59 -12.67
C ASP A 13 -6.77 -1.78 -11.93
N THR A 14 -5.97 -1.45 -10.89
CA THR A 14 -5.29 -2.41 -10.03
C THR A 14 -5.41 -2.00 -8.57
N VAL A 15 -5.55 -2.98 -7.67
CA VAL A 15 -5.61 -2.75 -6.22
C VAL A 15 -4.20 -2.84 -5.63
N GLY A 16 -3.76 -1.79 -4.90
CA GLY A 16 -2.47 -1.76 -4.24
C GLY A 16 -2.14 -0.36 -3.69
N GLY A 17 -1.33 -0.30 -2.63
CA GLY A 17 -1.02 0.95 -1.93
C GLY A 17 -0.36 2.00 -2.84
N ALA A 18 0.66 1.61 -3.60
CA ALA A 18 1.36 2.51 -4.52
C ALA A 18 0.44 3.09 -5.61
N GLY A 19 -0.47 2.25 -6.16
CA GLY A 19 -1.47 2.69 -7.14
C GLY A 19 -2.48 3.68 -6.56
N ARG A 20 -2.90 3.49 -5.31
CA ARG A 20 -3.77 4.45 -4.59
C ARG A 20 -3.05 5.78 -4.36
N VAL A 21 -1.78 5.76 -3.94
CA VAL A 21 -0.99 6.98 -3.77
C VAL A 21 -0.87 7.75 -5.08
N ALA A 22 -0.53 7.06 -6.19
CA ALA A 22 -0.44 7.70 -7.51
C ALA A 22 -1.78 8.33 -7.93
N TYR A 23 -2.88 7.61 -7.74
CA TYR A 23 -4.22 8.06 -8.08
C TYR A 23 -4.65 9.30 -7.28
N HIS A 24 -4.60 9.24 -5.95
CA HIS A 24 -5.05 10.33 -5.11
C HIS A 24 -4.17 11.58 -5.24
N LEU A 25 -2.85 11.41 -5.36
CA LEU A 25 -1.95 12.52 -5.65
C LEU A 25 -2.30 13.18 -6.98
N SER A 26 -2.52 12.39 -8.05
CA SER A 26 -2.91 12.90 -9.35
C SER A 26 -4.20 13.73 -9.28
N ARG A 27 -5.23 13.20 -8.60
CA ARG A 27 -6.50 13.92 -8.40
C ARG A 27 -6.33 15.24 -7.67
N GLN A 28 -5.54 15.27 -6.59
CA GLN A 28 -5.31 16.51 -5.84
C GLN A 28 -4.52 17.53 -6.67
N LEU A 29 -3.56 17.09 -7.48
CA LEU A 29 -2.83 17.97 -8.38
C LEU A 29 -3.74 18.56 -9.46
N CYS A 30 -4.69 17.80 -10.03
CA CYS A 30 -5.72 18.33 -10.94
C CYS A 30 -6.57 19.40 -10.25
N ARG A 31 -7.06 19.14 -9.02
CA ARG A 31 -7.83 20.14 -8.23
C ARG A 31 -7.06 21.41 -7.96
N LYS A 32 -5.72 21.37 -7.98
CA LYS A 32 -4.82 22.52 -7.86
C LYS A 32 -4.50 23.18 -9.22
N GLY A 33 -5.16 22.77 -10.30
CA GLY A 33 -5.00 23.35 -11.65
C GLY A 33 -3.78 22.82 -12.41
N HIS A 34 -3.27 21.64 -12.08
CA HIS A 34 -2.28 20.94 -12.89
C HIS A 34 -2.95 20.00 -13.88
N ASP A 35 -2.38 19.88 -15.08
CA ASP A 35 -2.79 18.95 -16.14
C ASP A 35 -1.99 17.64 -15.96
N VAL A 36 -2.65 16.57 -15.50
CA VAL A 36 -1.98 15.33 -15.10
C VAL A 36 -2.29 14.18 -16.07
N HIS A 37 -1.24 13.61 -16.62
CA HIS A 37 -1.28 12.50 -17.58
C HIS A 37 -0.62 11.26 -16.99
N VAL A 38 -1.43 10.26 -16.67
CA VAL A 38 -0.95 8.99 -16.11
C VAL A 38 -0.61 8.02 -17.23
N LEU A 39 0.61 7.51 -17.23
CA LEU A 39 1.04 6.44 -18.12
C LEU A 39 1.18 5.16 -17.30
N THR A 40 0.32 4.17 -17.60
CA THR A 40 0.23 2.93 -16.82
C THR A 40 0.05 1.70 -17.69
N ARG A 41 0.21 0.53 -17.11
CA ARG A 41 -0.04 -0.75 -17.77
C ARG A 41 -1.52 -0.95 -18.02
N ASN A 42 -1.86 -1.68 -19.10
CA ASN A 42 -3.21 -2.18 -19.35
C ASN A 42 -3.31 -3.61 -18.80
N PRO A 43 -3.84 -3.82 -17.58
CA PRO A 43 -4.02 -5.15 -17.05
C PRO A 43 -4.95 -5.93 -17.97
N GLU A 44 -4.57 -7.15 -18.32
CA GLU A 44 -5.34 -8.05 -19.21
C GLU A 44 -5.68 -7.49 -20.61
N GLY A 45 -5.26 -6.27 -20.94
CA GLY A 45 -5.50 -5.65 -22.25
C GLY A 45 -6.96 -5.27 -22.53
N LYS A 46 -7.83 -5.30 -21.53
CA LYS A 46 -9.29 -5.09 -21.66
C LYS A 46 -9.72 -3.63 -21.54
N LEU A 47 -8.90 -2.76 -20.98
CA LEU A 47 -9.24 -1.37 -20.75
C LEU A 47 -8.94 -0.48 -21.95
N SER A 48 -9.63 0.65 -22.07
CA SER A 48 -9.39 1.66 -23.10
C SER A 48 -7.95 2.15 -23.03
N ARG A 49 -7.31 2.37 -24.18
CA ARG A 49 -5.94 2.87 -24.26
C ARG A 49 -5.78 4.27 -23.67
N GLN A 50 -6.81 5.11 -23.84
CA GLN A 50 -6.87 6.46 -23.31
C GLN A 50 -8.23 6.68 -22.66
N GLN A 51 -8.26 7.33 -21.52
CA GLN A 51 -9.46 7.65 -20.78
C GLN A 51 -9.25 8.95 -20.02
N GLN A 52 -10.19 9.87 -20.11
CA GLN A 52 -10.31 11.00 -19.19
C GLN A 52 -11.07 10.51 -17.95
N VAL A 53 -10.49 10.66 -16.78
CA VAL A 53 -11.07 10.18 -15.51
C VAL A 53 -11.74 11.31 -14.75
N GLU A 54 -11.13 12.49 -14.77
CA GLU A 54 -11.65 13.78 -14.25
C GLU A 54 -11.23 14.87 -15.24
N ASP A 55 -11.68 16.11 -15.07
CA ASP A 55 -11.51 17.17 -16.05
C ASP A 55 -10.07 17.34 -16.56
N ASP A 56 -9.08 17.31 -15.68
CA ASP A 56 -7.66 17.45 -16.01
C ASP A 56 -6.83 16.18 -15.74
N LEU A 57 -7.46 15.01 -15.58
CA LEU A 57 -6.81 13.73 -15.34
C LEU A 57 -7.03 12.75 -16.49
N PHE A 58 -5.95 12.50 -17.24
CA PHE A 58 -5.93 11.60 -18.37
C PHE A 58 -5.11 10.34 -18.08
N VAL A 59 -5.61 9.16 -18.44
CA VAL A 59 -4.93 7.87 -18.25
C VAL A 59 -4.63 7.24 -19.62
N TYR A 60 -3.34 6.99 -19.86
CA TYR A 60 -2.83 6.33 -21.07
C TYR A 60 -2.31 4.95 -20.72
N ARG A 61 -2.89 3.92 -21.32
CA ARG A 61 -2.56 2.52 -20.99
C ARG A 61 -1.82 1.86 -22.12
N PHE A 62 -0.66 1.24 -21.81
CA PHE A 62 0.12 0.47 -22.78
C PHE A 62 0.04 -1.04 -22.48
N LYS A 63 0.10 -1.86 -23.53
CA LYS A 63 -0.01 -3.32 -23.42
C LYS A 63 1.30 -3.96 -23.02
N LEU A 64 1.21 -5.07 -22.26
CA LEU A 64 2.33 -5.93 -21.89
C LEU A 64 1.98 -7.41 -22.11
N PRO A 65 2.98 -8.30 -22.27
CA PRO A 65 2.77 -9.73 -22.23
C PRO A 65 2.19 -10.18 -20.87
N ALA A 66 1.32 -11.18 -20.88
CA ALA A 66 0.68 -11.68 -19.65
C ALA A 66 1.66 -12.38 -18.68
N LYS A 67 2.72 -13.01 -19.20
CA LYS A 67 3.71 -13.74 -18.40
C LYS A 67 4.92 -12.86 -18.09
N GLU A 68 5.27 -12.77 -16.81
CA GLU A 68 6.50 -12.12 -16.37
C GLU A 68 7.75 -12.88 -16.86
N GLY A 69 8.82 -12.14 -17.18
CA GLY A 69 10.08 -12.66 -17.67
C GLY A 69 10.82 -11.64 -18.52
N LEU A 70 11.87 -12.06 -19.22
CA LEU A 70 12.70 -11.17 -20.04
C LEU A 70 11.87 -10.43 -21.11
N ARG A 71 10.98 -11.14 -21.80
CA ARG A 71 10.08 -10.55 -22.81
C ARG A 71 9.16 -9.48 -22.22
N PHE A 72 8.62 -9.71 -21.02
CA PHE A 72 7.84 -8.72 -20.29
C PHE A 72 8.67 -7.48 -19.98
N PHE A 73 9.86 -7.67 -19.40
CA PHE A 73 10.78 -6.58 -19.06
C PHE A 73 11.15 -5.73 -20.28
N LEU A 74 11.57 -6.35 -21.41
CA LEU A 74 11.89 -5.64 -22.64
C LEU A 74 10.69 -4.91 -23.25
N SER A 75 9.50 -5.52 -23.17
CA SER A 75 8.26 -4.90 -23.61
C SER A 75 7.88 -3.69 -22.76
N GLU A 76 8.09 -3.76 -21.44
CA GLU A 76 7.89 -2.62 -20.54
C GLU A 76 8.77 -1.45 -20.93
N LEU A 77 10.09 -1.67 -21.06
CA LEU A 77 11.04 -0.64 -21.45
C LEU A 77 10.64 0.05 -22.77
N ARG A 78 10.28 -0.75 -23.78
CA ARG A 78 9.90 -0.25 -25.10
C ARG A 78 8.56 0.49 -25.06
N ASN A 79 7.54 -0.11 -24.47
CA ASN A 79 6.17 0.39 -24.57
C ASN A 79 5.92 1.59 -23.65
N SER A 80 6.51 1.61 -22.45
CA SER A 80 6.48 2.80 -21.59
C SER A 80 7.21 3.98 -22.23
N SER A 81 8.39 3.74 -22.84
CA SER A 81 9.12 4.77 -23.58
C SER A 81 8.33 5.31 -24.78
N THR A 82 7.71 4.42 -25.57
CA THR A 82 6.92 4.81 -26.75
C THR A 82 5.68 5.61 -26.32
N ALA A 83 4.99 5.18 -25.28
CA ALA A 83 3.85 5.90 -24.73
C ALA A 83 4.24 7.30 -24.23
N ALA A 84 5.33 7.38 -23.47
CA ALA A 84 5.84 8.66 -22.97
C ALA A 84 6.26 9.62 -24.08
N LYS A 85 6.94 9.13 -25.11
CA LYS A 85 7.33 9.97 -26.26
C LYS A 85 6.13 10.52 -27.01
N LYS A 86 5.15 9.63 -27.34
CA LYS A 86 3.92 10.04 -28.03
C LYS A 86 3.17 11.08 -27.23
N ALA A 87 2.91 10.81 -25.95
CA ALA A 87 2.22 11.75 -25.09
C ALA A 87 2.98 13.10 -24.96
N ASN A 88 4.32 13.07 -24.83
CA ASN A 88 5.09 14.29 -24.74
C ASN A 88 5.10 15.13 -26.02
N GLN A 89 5.05 14.50 -27.20
CA GLN A 89 4.94 15.22 -28.50
C GLN A 89 3.63 16.00 -28.59
N GLU A 90 2.53 15.44 -28.07
CA GLU A 90 1.20 16.05 -28.11
C GLU A 90 1.02 17.09 -26.98
N ILE A 91 1.58 16.84 -25.80
CA ILE A 91 1.28 17.59 -24.58
C ILE A 91 2.40 18.56 -24.17
N GLY A 92 3.66 18.13 -24.25
CA GLY A 92 4.84 18.90 -23.79
C GLY A 92 4.94 18.91 -22.26
N PHE A 93 5.40 17.83 -21.64
CA PHE A 93 5.48 17.70 -20.18
C PHE A 93 6.53 18.63 -19.56
N ASN A 94 6.19 19.22 -18.42
CA ASN A 94 7.09 20.03 -17.60
C ASN A 94 7.79 19.20 -16.52
N LEU A 95 7.17 18.08 -16.11
CA LEU A 95 7.64 17.22 -15.02
C LEU A 95 7.33 15.75 -15.33
N LEU A 96 8.26 14.87 -15.01
CA LEU A 96 8.03 13.43 -14.87
C LEU A 96 8.01 13.08 -13.40
N CYS A 97 6.97 12.36 -12.95
CA CYS A 97 6.86 11.80 -11.63
C CYS A 97 6.62 10.28 -11.75
N SER A 98 7.46 9.44 -11.18
CA SER A 98 7.23 7.99 -11.21
C SER A 98 6.99 7.41 -9.83
N HIS A 99 6.17 6.36 -9.77
CA HIS A 99 5.84 5.62 -8.55
C HIS A 99 6.50 4.24 -8.47
N GLN A 100 7.01 3.71 -9.59
CA GLN A 100 7.78 2.47 -9.62
C GLN A 100 8.96 2.58 -10.59
N SER A 101 10.01 1.82 -10.26
CA SER A 101 11.26 1.88 -11.02
C SER A 101 11.14 1.28 -12.42
N LEU A 102 10.34 0.24 -12.62
CA LEU A 102 10.28 -0.46 -13.90
C LEU A 102 9.64 0.41 -15.00
N VAL A 103 8.49 1.03 -14.75
CA VAL A 103 7.82 1.89 -15.74
C VAL A 103 8.64 3.13 -16.09
N ALA A 104 9.46 3.62 -15.14
CA ALA A 104 10.36 4.75 -15.36
C ALA A 104 11.59 4.40 -16.20
N SER A 105 11.99 3.13 -16.23
CA SER A 105 13.24 2.68 -16.87
C SER A 105 13.29 2.99 -18.36
N GLY A 106 12.21 2.75 -19.10
CA GLY A 106 12.15 3.05 -20.54
C GLY A 106 12.24 4.56 -20.85
N PRO A 107 11.33 5.38 -20.30
CA PRO A 107 11.31 6.82 -20.52
C PRO A 107 12.62 7.53 -20.13
N LEU A 108 13.18 7.25 -18.96
CA LEU A 108 14.37 7.95 -18.43
C LEU A 108 15.66 7.70 -19.21
N PHE A 109 15.74 6.63 -19.99
CA PHE A 109 16.88 6.35 -20.85
C PHE A 109 16.60 6.66 -22.33
N SER A 110 15.50 7.36 -22.63
CA SER A 110 15.02 7.65 -23.97
C SER A 110 14.88 9.16 -24.22
N ARG A 111 15.56 9.70 -25.25
CA ARG A 111 15.39 11.10 -25.67
C ARG A 111 14.08 11.26 -26.45
N PRO A 112 13.35 12.42 -26.35
CA PRO A 112 13.69 13.62 -25.55
C PRO A 112 13.26 13.53 -24.07
N ILE A 113 12.57 12.46 -23.64
CA ILE A 113 11.94 12.34 -22.31
C ILE A 113 12.98 12.48 -21.18
N SER A 114 14.18 11.91 -21.35
CA SER A 114 15.26 11.96 -20.34
C SER A 114 15.77 13.38 -20.00
N ARG A 115 15.30 14.41 -20.70
CA ARG A 115 15.65 15.81 -20.45
C ARG A 115 14.63 16.56 -19.60
N ILE A 116 13.45 15.97 -19.41
CA ILE A 116 12.38 16.54 -18.60
C ILE A 116 12.77 16.38 -17.11
N PRO A 117 12.58 17.41 -16.26
CA PRO A 117 12.77 17.29 -14.82
C PRO A 117 12.06 16.07 -14.27
N PHE A 118 12.74 15.30 -13.41
CA PHE A 118 12.25 14.00 -12.94
C PHE A 118 12.29 13.91 -11.42
N VAL A 119 11.19 13.43 -10.84
CA VAL A 119 11.05 13.07 -9.42
C VAL A 119 10.50 11.65 -9.27
N HIS A 120 10.78 11.00 -8.15
CA HIS A 120 10.39 9.61 -7.93
C HIS A 120 9.75 9.41 -6.56
N PHE A 121 8.65 8.65 -6.50
CA PHE A 121 8.10 8.09 -5.26
C PHE A 121 8.66 6.69 -5.05
N PHE A 122 9.41 6.51 -3.99
CA PHE A 122 9.91 5.20 -3.58
C PHE A 122 8.96 4.58 -2.56
N HIS A 123 8.35 3.45 -2.91
CA HIS A 123 7.39 2.75 -2.05
C HIS A 123 8.03 1.58 -1.29
N SER A 124 8.95 0.87 -1.94
CA SER A 124 9.67 -0.29 -1.40
C SER A 124 10.85 -0.66 -2.33
N PRO A 125 11.87 -1.37 -1.82
CA PRO A 125 12.96 -1.86 -2.68
C PRO A 125 12.45 -2.88 -3.71
N TRP A 126 12.51 -2.55 -4.98
CA TRP A 126 12.00 -3.40 -6.08
C TRP A 126 12.60 -4.80 -6.09
N HIS A 127 13.91 -4.92 -5.84
CA HIS A 127 14.62 -6.19 -5.79
C HIS A 127 14.23 -7.06 -4.60
N GLU A 128 13.91 -6.46 -3.43
CA GLU A 128 13.45 -7.21 -2.26
C GLU A 128 12.04 -7.76 -2.46
N GLU A 129 11.12 -6.95 -3.01
CA GLU A 129 9.78 -7.45 -3.39
C GLU A 129 9.86 -8.61 -4.37
N TYR A 130 10.75 -8.54 -5.35
CA TYR A 130 10.98 -9.63 -6.30
C TYR A 130 11.49 -10.90 -5.60
N LEU A 131 12.47 -10.79 -4.70
CA LEU A 131 13.02 -11.94 -3.96
C LEU A 131 11.96 -12.57 -3.05
N ILE A 132 11.16 -11.75 -2.35
CA ILE A 132 10.05 -12.23 -1.53
C ILE A 132 9.02 -12.97 -2.39
N LYS A 133 8.63 -12.40 -3.55
CA LYS A 133 7.71 -13.04 -4.48
C LYS A 133 8.24 -14.40 -4.94
N LYS A 134 9.52 -14.49 -5.28
CA LYS A 134 10.19 -15.73 -5.70
C LYS A 134 10.25 -16.77 -4.57
N ARG A 135 10.65 -16.37 -3.37
CA ARG A 135 10.66 -17.23 -2.20
C ARG A 135 9.27 -17.82 -1.92
N ASN A 136 8.23 -16.97 -2.02
CA ASN A 136 6.85 -17.38 -1.76
C ASN A 136 6.29 -18.35 -2.82
N SER A 137 6.71 -18.23 -4.09
CA SER A 137 6.23 -19.10 -5.17
C SER A 137 6.99 -20.43 -5.29
N GLU A 138 8.26 -20.47 -4.86
CA GLU A 138 9.18 -21.59 -5.09
C GLU A 138 9.67 -22.25 -3.78
N GLY A 139 9.19 -21.79 -2.61
CA GLY A 139 9.59 -22.27 -1.28
C GLY A 139 11.01 -21.87 -0.86
N LYS A 140 11.87 -21.51 -1.82
CA LYS A 140 13.24 -21.03 -1.63
C LYS A 140 13.59 -19.97 -2.67
N THR A 141 14.63 -19.19 -2.41
CA THR A 141 15.13 -18.20 -3.36
C THR A 141 16.16 -18.84 -4.29
N PRO A 142 15.87 -19.02 -5.61
CA PRO A 142 16.82 -19.55 -6.56
C PRO A 142 18.05 -18.66 -6.75
N GLN A 143 19.20 -19.24 -7.10
CA GLN A 143 20.42 -18.46 -7.36
C GLN A 143 20.23 -17.49 -8.53
N SER A 144 19.51 -17.91 -9.57
CA SER A 144 19.16 -17.05 -10.71
C SER A 144 18.34 -15.82 -10.29
N ALA A 145 17.43 -15.98 -9.32
CA ALA A 145 16.65 -14.84 -8.78
C ALA A 145 17.53 -13.82 -8.05
N LYS A 146 18.60 -14.27 -7.37
CA LYS A 146 19.54 -13.36 -6.72
C LYS A 146 20.31 -12.50 -7.75
N VAL A 147 20.73 -13.09 -8.87
CA VAL A 147 21.39 -12.35 -9.96
C VAL A 147 20.46 -11.32 -10.57
N ILE A 148 19.20 -11.69 -10.83
CA ILE A 148 18.18 -10.74 -11.33
C ILE A 148 17.95 -9.63 -10.32
N ALA A 149 17.85 -9.93 -9.03
CA ALA A 149 17.67 -8.94 -7.97
C ALA A 149 18.85 -7.95 -7.89
N MET A 150 20.10 -8.40 -8.09
CA MET A 150 21.26 -7.51 -8.18
C MET A 150 21.14 -6.55 -9.36
N PHE A 151 20.72 -7.02 -10.53
CA PHE A 151 20.46 -6.17 -11.68
C PHE A 151 19.33 -5.16 -11.41
N MET A 152 18.22 -5.60 -10.80
CA MET A 152 17.11 -4.73 -10.42
C MET A 152 17.55 -3.65 -9.44
N ARG A 153 18.35 -4.00 -8.43
CA ARG A 153 18.91 -3.04 -7.46
C ARG A 153 19.76 -1.98 -8.13
N GLU A 154 20.64 -2.37 -9.05
CA GLU A 154 21.49 -1.44 -9.78
C GLU A 154 20.67 -0.53 -10.71
N MET A 155 19.67 -1.08 -11.40
CA MET A 155 18.75 -0.30 -12.23
C MET A 155 17.98 0.72 -11.38
N GLU A 156 17.44 0.29 -10.26
CA GLU A 156 16.72 1.17 -9.30
C GLU A 156 17.63 2.28 -8.80
N LYS A 157 18.87 1.97 -8.41
CA LYS A 157 19.87 2.97 -8.02
C LYS A 157 20.09 4.02 -9.10
N ARG A 158 20.19 3.62 -10.36
CA ARG A 158 20.37 4.55 -11.49
C ARG A 158 19.16 5.46 -11.69
N ILE A 159 17.95 4.92 -11.53
CA ILE A 159 16.71 5.70 -11.61
C ILE A 159 16.64 6.72 -10.48
N LEU A 160 16.85 6.27 -9.24
CA LEU A 160 16.85 7.14 -8.06
C LEU A 160 17.95 8.23 -8.15
N SER A 161 19.13 7.89 -8.68
CA SER A 161 20.22 8.85 -8.87
C SER A 161 19.88 9.97 -9.86
N LYS A 162 19.04 9.67 -10.88
CA LYS A 162 18.54 10.67 -11.86
C LYS A 162 17.46 11.57 -11.28
N ALA A 163 16.76 11.15 -10.25
CA ALA A 163 15.71 11.94 -9.65
C ALA A 163 16.27 13.21 -8.99
N LEU A 164 15.65 14.35 -9.23
CA LEU A 164 15.94 15.61 -8.54
C LEU A 164 15.56 15.52 -7.07
N LYS A 165 14.41 14.87 -6.76
CA LYS A 165 13.96 14.51 -5.43
C LYS A 165 13.34 13.11 -5.43
N ILE A 166 13.47 12.43 -4.31
CA ILE A 166 12.88 11.12 -4.04
C ILE A 166 11.90 11.30 -2.89
N PHE A 167 10.64 11.08 -3.17
CA PHE A 167 9.59 11.15 -2.15
C PHE A 167 9.38 9.78 -1.51
N VAL A 168 9.23 9.75 -0.20
CA VAL A 168 8.94 8.56 0.59
C VAL A 168 7.79 8.84 1.54
N LEU A 169 7.03 7.79 1.89
CA LEU A 169 5.87 7.92 2.77
C LEU A 169 6.23 7.84 4.26
N SER A 170 7.42 7.31 4.58
CA SER A 170 7.87 7.03 5.96
C SER A 170 9.36 7.26 6.14
N SER A 171 9.80 7.41 7.39
CA SER A 171 11.23 7.45 7.76
C SER A 171 11.89 6.08 7.52
N TYR A 172 11.13 4.98 7.71
CA TYR A 172 11.58 3.63 7.37
C TYR A 172 12.01 3.53 5.90
N SER A 173 11.17 4.00 4.97
CA SER A 173 11.50 3.99 3.53
C SER A 173 12.70 4.89 3.21
N ALA A 174 12.85 6.03 3.89
CA ALA A 174 14.04 6.87 3.76
C ALA A 174 15.32 6.13 4.22
N GLY A 175 15.23 5.41 5.34
CA GLY A 175 16.32 4.56 5.84
C GLY A 175 16.69 3.45 4.87
N GLN A 176 15.71 2.82 4.19
CA GLN A 176 15.98 1.81 3.16
C GLN A 176 16.77 2.40 1.97
N ILE A 177 16.44 3.61 1.50
CA ILE A 177 17.20 4.27 0.43
C ILE A 177 18.65 4.50 0.84
N ALA A 178 18.86 5.01 2.05
CA ALA A 178 20.21 5.25 2.58
C ALA A 178 21.02 3.94 2.71
N ALA A 179 20.42 2.91 3.29
CA ALA A 179 21.10 1.62 3.54
C ALA A 179 21.36 0.82 2.25
N ILE A 180 20.44 0.85 1.28
CA ILE A 180 20.51 0.00 0.08
C ILE A 180 21.25 0.70 -1.07
N HIS A 181 20.92 1.97 -1.32
CA HIS A 181 21.37 2.71 -2.50
C HIS A 181 22.46 3.75 -2.19
N HIS A 182 22.69 4.05 -0.91
CA HIS A 182 23.70 5.03 -0.45
C HIS A 182 23.54 6.40 -1.12
N LEU A 183 22.29 6.86 -1.29
CA LEU A 183 22.00 8.16 -1.89
C LEU A 183 22.00 9.26 -0.80
N PRO A 184 22.35 10.50 -1.20
CA PRO A 184 22.41 11.62 -0.26
C PRO A 184 21.04 11.94 0.34
N PRO A 185 20.94 12.13 1.68
CA PRO A 185 19.68 12.32 2.38
C PRO A 185 18.92 13.57 1.94
N GLU A 186 19.61 14.61 1.46
CA GLU A 186 19.01 15.85 0.95
C GLU A 186 18.17 15.64 -0.33
N LYS A 187 18.33 14.51 -1.01
CA LYS A 187 17.47 14.12 -2.13
C LYS A 187 16.15 13.49 -1.65
N VAL A 188 16.09 13.03 -0.40
CA VAL A 188 14.94 12.27 0.11
C VAL A 188 14.02 13.18 0.91
N VAL A 189 12.75 13.23 0.52
CA VAL A 189 11.72 14.04 1.18
C VAL A 189 10.61 13.13 1.67
N LYS A 190 10.32 13.17 2.98
CA LYS A 190 9.21 12.42 3.56
C LYS A 190 7.91 13.20 3.41
N ILE A 191 6.95 12.63 2.70
CA ILE A 191 5.60 13.14 2.55
C ILE A 191 4.62 11.99 2.82
N PRO A 192 3.97 11.94 3.99
CA PRO A 192 3.01 10.88 4.31
C PRO A 192 1.83 10.86 3.34
N ALA A 193 1.31 9.67 3.07
CA ALA A 193 0.08 9.52 2.29
C ALA A 193 -1.14 10.01 3.09
N GLY A 194 -2.24 10.27 2.39
CA GLY A 194 -3.51 10.67 2.98
C GLY A 194 -4.53 9.54 3.03
N ILE A 195 -5.73 9.91 3.47
CA ILE A 195 -6.91 9.05 3.53
C ILE A 195 -8.15 9.80 3.02
N GLU A 196 -9.12 9.07 2.49
CA GLU A 196 -10.44 9.59 2.08
C GLU A 196 -11.39 9.63 3.28
N LEU A 197 -11.41 10.73 4.00
CA LEU A 197 -12.21 10.87 5.24
C LEU A 197 -13.72 10.82 5.01
N ASP A 198 -14.20 11.20 3.83
CA ASP A 198 -15.63 11.13 3.47
C ASP A 198 -16.09 9.69 3.28
N ARG A 199 -15.20 8.83 2.82
CA ARG A 199 -15.44 7.41 2.58
C ARG A 199 -15.22 6.59 3.85
N PHE A 200 -14.09 6.78 4.53
CA PHE A 200 -13.75 6.12 5.79
C PHE A 200 -14.20 7.00 6.96
N ARG A 201 -15.39 6.73 7.48
CA ARG A 201 -16.06 7.51 8.53
C ARG A 201 -16.74 6.60 9.56
N PHE A 202 -17.28 7.18 10.62
CA PHE A 202 -18.04 6.44 11.61
C PHE A 202 -19.30 5.81 11.03
N PRO A 203 -19.81 4.69 11.61
CA PRO A 203 -21.06 4.10 11.22
C PRO A 203 -22.22 5.05 11.59
N GLN A 204 -23.12 5.28 10.65
CA GLN A 204 -24.32 6.11 10.90
C GLN A 204 -25.34 5.39 11.77
N SER A 205 -25.40 4.05 11.67
CA SER A 205 -26.40 3.20 12.33
C SER A 205 -25.94 2.61 13.68
N GLY A 206 -24.72 2.93 14.13
CA GLY A 206 -24.13 2.32 15.31
C GLY A 206 -23.47 0.95 15.02
N LYS A 207 -22.45 0.61 15.83
CA LYS A 207 -21.62 -0.59 15.64
C LYS A 207 -22.41 -1.90 15.81
N GLU A 208 -23.30 -1.99 16.77
CA GLU A 208 -24.07 -3.22 17.05
C GLU A 208 -25.01 -3.59 15.91
N LEU A 209 -25.72 -2.61 15.34
CA LEU A 209 -26.60 -2.86 14.20
C LEU A 209 -25.79 -3.33 13.00
N LEU A 210 -24.64 -2.70 12.76
CA LEU A 210 -23.74 -3.08 11.68
C LEU A 210 -23.14 -4.49 11.87
N LYS A 211 -22.78 -4.88 13.10
CA LYS A 211 -22.38 -6.26 13.40
C LYS A 211 -23.50 -7.26 13.06
N LYS A 212 -24.76 -6.97 13.40
CA LYS A 212 -25.92 -7.82 13.04
C LYS A 212 -26.08 -7.95 11.52
N GLU A 213 -26.03 -6.84 10.78
CA GLU A 213 -26.15 -6.83 9.33
C GLU A 213 -25.03 -7.67 8.64
N LEU A 214 -23.83 -7.66 9.22
CA LEU A 214 -22.69 -8.40 8.71
C LEU A 214 -22.55 -9.82 9.30
N ASN A 215 -23.54 -10.29 10.07
CA ASN A 215 -23.54 -11.58 10.78
C ASN A 215 -22.30 -11.79 11.65
N ILE A 216 -21.90 -10.74 12.38
CA ILE A 216 -20.81 -10.78 13.36
C ILE A 216 -21.41 -10.95 14.76
N ALA A 217 -20.93 -11.93 15.52
CA ALA A 217 -21.41 -12.22 16.88
C ALA A 217 -21.21 -11.00 17.80
N LEU A 218 -22.28 -10.63 18.54
CA LEU A 218 -22.26 -9.44 19.40
C LEU A 218 -21.51 -9.69 20.71
N ASP A 219 -21.49 -10.92 21.18
CA ASP A 219 -20.85 -11.40 22.43
C ASP A 219 -19.37 -11.69 22.26
N LYS A 220 -18.83 -11.54 21.03
CA LYS A 220 -17.42 -11.77 20.72
C LYS A 220 -16.69 -10.47 20.36
N THR A 221 -15.41 -10.38 20.74
CA THR A 221 -14.50 -9.33 20.25
C THR A 221 -14.20 -9.57 18.79
N ALA A 222 -14.56 -8.64 17.93
CA ALA A 222 -14.38 -8.72 16.49
C ALA A 222 -13.01 -8.16 16.07
N PHE A 223 -12.14 -9.05 15.60
CA PHE A 223 -10.87 -8.73 14.96
C PHE A 223 -11.03 -8.77 13.44
N PHE A 224 -10.60 -7.73 12.76
CA PHE A 224 -10.66 -7.67 11.30
C PHE A 224 -9.27 -7.49 10.70
N THR A 225 -9.01 -8.17 9.61
CA THR A 225 -7.82 -7.94 8.77
C THR A 225 -8.21 -8.00 7.30
N VAL A 226 -7.66 -7.11 6.47
CA VAL A 226 -7.85 -7.13 5.01
C VAL A 226 -6.51 -6.93 4.32
N ARG A 227 -6.07 -7.97 3.61
CA ARG A 227 -4.73 -8.00 2.98
C ARG A 227 -4.73 -8.87 1.72
N ASN A 228 -3.72 -8.70 0.88
CA ASN A 228 -3.36 -9.76 -0.06
C ASN A 228 -2.90 -10.99 0.73
N LEU A 229 -3.49 -12.15 0.47
CA LEU A 229 -3.19 -13.39 1.19
C LEU A 229 -1.87 -14.00 0.67
N VAL A 230 -0.76 -13.43 1.11
CA VAL A 230 0.62 -13.83 0.77
C VAL A 230 1.47 -13.92 2.05
N PRO A 231 2.55 -14.74 2.09
CA PRO A 231 3.28 -15.07 3.33
C PRO A 231 3.76 -13.85 4.14
N ARG A 232 4.23 -12.78 3.48
CA ARG A 232 4.74 -11.60 4.17
C ARG A 232 3.68 -10.86 5.00
N MET A 233 2.39 -11.11 4.75
CA MET A 233 1.28 -10.46 5.48
C MET A 233 0.95 -11.11 6.82
N GLY A 234 1.49 -12.31 7.11
CA GLY A 234 1.44 -12.93 8.43
C GLY A 234 0.08 -13.51 8.85
N ILE A 235 -0.82 -13.78 7.90
CA ILE A 235 -2.16 -14.31 8.23
C ILE A 235 -2.08 -15.72 8.81
N GLU A 236 -1.12 -16.56 8.35
CA GLU A 236 -0.84 -17.89 8.94
C GLU A 236 -0.55 -17.75 10.44
N THR A 237 0.33 -16.82 10.81
CA THR A 237 0.73 -16.59 12.21
C THR A 237 -0.46 -16.12 13.06
N LEU A 238 -1.36 -15.33 12.48
CA LEU A 238 -2.59 -14.89 13.16
C LEU A 238 -3.56 -16.07 13.40
N ILE A 239 -3.73 -16.97 12.42
CA ILE A 239 -4.55 -18.19 12.57
C ILE A 239 -3.92 -19.12 13.60
N GLU A 240 -2.60 -19.29 13.62
CA GLU A 240 -1.88 -20.05 14.64
C GLU A 240 -2.11 -19.51 16.06
N ALA A 241 -2.17 -18.19 16.23
CA ALA A 241 -2.50 -17.56 17.51
C ALA A 241 -3.91 -17.98 18.00
N PHE A 242 -4.90 -18.03 17.10
CA PHE A 242 -6.25 -18.51 17.42
C PHE A 242 -6.25 -20.01 17.76
N LYS A 243 -5.49 -20.85 17.03
CA LYS A 243 -5.34 -22.27 17.34
C LYS A 243 -4.86 -22.50 18.77
N GLN A 244 -3.88 -21.74 19.21
CA GLN A 244 -3.18 -21.91 20.49
C GLN A 244 -3.92 -21.30 21.70
N SER A 245 -5.11 -20.68 21.50
CA SER A 245 -5.82 -19.94 22.54
C SER A 245 -7.28 -20.32 22.65
N ASN A 246 -7.67 -20.90 23.78
CA ASN A 246 -9.07 -21.13 24.11
C ASN A 246 -9.85 -19.82 24.27
N VAL A 247 -9.19 -18.76 24.78
CA VAL A 247 -9.81 -17.44 24.96
C VAL A 247 -10.20 -16.85 23.60
N LEU A 248 -9.28 -16.88 22.62
CA LEU A 248 -9.54 -16.39 21.27
C LEU A 248 -10.62 -17.21 20.55
N ARG A 249 -10.63 -18.53 20.72
CA ARG A 249 -11.65 -19.42 20.14
C ARG A 249 -13.05 -19.11 20.67
N GLN A 250 -13.18 -18.89 21.96
CA GLN A 250 -14.48 -18.69 22.61
C GLN A 250 -14.98 -17.25 22.54
N LYS A 251 -14.12 -16.28 22.83
CA LYS A 251 -14.50 -14.87 23.00
C LYS A 251 -14.08 -13.95 21.83
N GLY A 252 -13.32 -14.48 20.86
CA GLY A 252 -12.89 -13.74 19.67
C GLY A 252 -13.60 -14.21 18.40
N VAL A 253 -13.72 -13.34 17.42
CA VAL A 253 -14.01 -13.68 16.03
C VAL A 253 -13.04 -12.94 15.10
N LEU A 254 -12.37 -13.67 14.22
CA LEU A 254 -11.44 -13.13 13.24
C LEU A 254 -12.07 -13.11 11.86
N LEU A 255 -12.18 -11.92 11.29
CA LEU A 255 -12.68 -11.68 9.94
C LEU A 255 -11.50 -11.41 9.00
N ILE A 256 -11.32 -12.26 8.00
CA ILE A 256 -10.21 -12.18 7.03
C ILE A 256 -10.74 -11.79 5.66
N GLY A 257 -10.50 -10.55 5.26
CA GLY A 257 -10.77 -10.04 3.92
C GLY A 257 -9.57 -10.14 3.00
N GLY A 258 -9.84 -10.29 1.69
CA GLY A 258 -8.83 -10.30 0.64
C GLY A 258 -8.68 -11.63 -0.08
N GLU A 259 -7.81 -11.62 -1.09
CA GLU A 259 -7.50 -12.75 -1.96
C GLU A 259 -5.98 -12.91 -2.08
N GLY A 260 -5.52 -14.07 -2.52
CA GLY A 260 -4.11 -14.30 -2.77
C GLY A 260 -3.71 -15.76 -2.82
N LEU A 261 -2.42 -15.97 -3.04
CA LEU A 261 -1.81 -17.29 -3.23
C LEU A 261 -2.13 -18.28 -2.09
N LEU A 262 -2.17 -17.78 -0.85
CA LEU A 262 -2.35 -18.61 0.34
C LEU A 262 -3.82 -18.91 0.69
N ARG A 263 -4.81 -18.37 -0.03
CA ARG A 263 -6.22 -18.51 0.37
C ARG A 263 -6.61 -19.96 0.67
N LYS A 264 -6.32 -20.88 -0.24
CA LYS A 264 -6.67 -22.30 -0.06
C LYS A 264 -5.94 -22.93 1.13
N THR A 265 -4.66 -22.63 1.30
CA THR A 265 -3.85 -23.10 2.42
C THR A 265 -4.39 -22.59 3.76
N LEU A 266 -4.70 -21.31 3.85
CA LEU A 266 -5.26 -20.69 5.06
C LEU A 266 -6.64 -21.26 5.41
N GLN A 267 -7.49 -21.51 4.42
CA GLN A 267 -8.79 -22.17 4.63
C GLN A 267 -8.63 -23.62 5.12
N ALA A 268 -7.66 -24.37 4.58
CA ALA A 268 -7.33 -25.71 5.06
C ALA A 268 -6.83 -25.66 6.53
N MET A 269 -5.93 -24.73 6.88
CA MET A 269 -5.48 -24.54 8.26
C MET A 269 -6.64 -24.29 9.23
N VAL A 270 -7.60 -23.42 8.85
CA VAL A 270 -8.77 -23.11 9.70
C VAL A 270 -9.59 -24.37 9.94
N LYS A 271 -9.82 -25.20 8.90
CA LYS A 271 -10.54 -26.48 9.01
C LYS A 271 -9.76 -27.50 9.84
N ASP A 272 -8.47 -27.70 9.58
CA ASP A 272 -7.62 -28.67 10.27
C ASP A 272 -7.43 -28.33 11.76
N TYR A 273 -7.67 -27.08 12.14
CA TYR A 273 -7.57 -26.58 13.51
C TYR A 273 -8.92 -26.42 14.21
N ASP A 274 -10.03 -26.83 13.59
CA ASP A 274 -11.41 -26.66 14.10
C ASP A 274 -11.69 -25.20 14.50
N LEU A 275 -11.38 -24.23 13.63
CA LEU A 275 -11.53 -22.80 13.90
C LEU A 275 -12.67 -22.13 13.11
N GLU A 276 -13.50 -22.87 12.37
CA GLU A 276 -14.54 -22.33 11.49
C GLU A 276 -15.55 -21.46 12.24
N GLU A 277 -15.75 -21.67 13.55
CA GLU A 277 -16.65 -20.85 14.38
C GLU A 277 -16.01 -19.51 14.79
N SER A 278 -14.67 -19.42 14.81
CA SER A 278 -13.94 -18.24 15.29
C SER A 278 -13.16 -17.51 14.19
N VAL A 279 -12.98 -18.11 13.02
CA VAL A 279 -12.25 -17.50 11.89
C VAL A 279 -13.09 -17.59 10.62
N LYS A 280 -13.41 -16.44 10.04
CA LYS A 280 -14.27 -16.32 8.85
C LYS A 280 -13.52 -15.65 7.69
N PHE A 281 -13.54 -16.29 6.50
CA PHE A 281 -13.00 -15.70 5.29
C PHE A 281 -14.09 -14.94 4.52
N LEU A 282 -13.88 -13.65 4.30
CA LEU A 282 -14.84 -12.77 3.60
C LEU A 282 -14.58 -12.72 2.09
N GLY A 283 -13.42 -13.23 1.62
CA GLY A 283 -13.02 -13.09 0.23
C GLY A 283 -12.69 -11.64 -0.13
N ARG A 284 -12.82 -11.31 -1.41
CA ARG A 284 -12.61 -9.94 -1.89
C ARG A 284 -13.76 -9.04 -1.44
N ILE A 285 -13.44 -8.06 -0.61
CA ILE A 285 -14.40 -7.04 -0.16
C ILE A 285 -14.44 -5.91 -1.21
N SER A 286 -15.65 -5.47 -1.55
CA SER A 286 -15.81 -4.33 -2.46
C SER A 286 -15.31 -3.04 -1.83
N GLU A 287 -14.91 -2.07 -2.65
CA GLU A 287 -14.48 -0.75 -2.17
C GLU A 287 -15.58 -0.04 -1.36
N ASN A 288 -16.85 -0.27 -1.68
CA ASN A 288 -18.00 0.34 -0.97
C ASN A 288 -18.30 -0.36 0.37
N ASP A 289 -18.05 -1.65 0.48
CA ASP A 289 -18.30 -2.42 1.72
C ASP A 289 -17.13 -2.36 2.70
N LEU A 290 -15.92 -2.09 2.22
CA LEU A 290 -14.71 -2.10 3.05
C LEU A 290 -14.83 -1.22 4.31
N PRO A 291 -15.34 0.02 4.26
CA PRO A 291 -15.53 0.83 5.46
C PRO A 291 -16.44 0.18 6.50
N ARG A 292 -17.49 -0.57 6.07
CA ARG A 292 -18.44 -1.23 6.99
C ARG A 292 -17.76 -2.29 7.85
N TYR A 293 -16.80 -3.05 7.29
CA TYR A 293 -16.03 -4.04 8.06
C TYR A 293 -15.08 -3.38 9.06
N TYR A 294 -14.42 -2.28 8.69
CA TYR A 294 -13.65 -1.50 9.66
C TYR A 294 -14.54 -0.97 10.79
N GLN A 295 -15.70 -0.41 10.46
CA GLN A 295 -16.66 0.15 11.43
C GLN A 295 -17.24 -0.92 12.38
N ALA A 296 -17.48 -2.14 11.89
CA ALA A 296 -18.03 -3.24 12.67
C ALA A 296 -17.00 -3.90 13.59
N ALA A 297 -15.72 -3.86 13.24
CA ALA A 297 -14.64 -4.46 14.01
C ALA A 297 -14.39 -3.70 15.32
N ASP A 298 -13.98 -4.42 16.35
CA ASP A 298 -13.50 -3.81 17.59
C ASP A 298 -12.03 -3.42 17.46
N PHE A 299 -11.25 -4.24 16.72
CA PHE A 299 -9.86 -3.98 16.40
C PHE A 299 -9.54 -4.41 14.97
N PHE A 300 -8.74 -3.61 14.28
CA PHE A 300 -8.08 -4.05 13.06
C PHE A 300 -6.75 -4.70 13.41
N VAL A 301 -6.42 -5.84 12.83
CA VAL A 301 -5.17 -6.57 13.10
C VAL A 301 -4.27 -6.55 11.89
N LEU A 302 -3.04 -6.09 12.08
CA LEU A 302 -2.02 -5.98 11.04
C LEU A 302 -0.80 -6.84 11.39
N PRO A 303 -0.81 -8.16 11.07
CA PRO A 303 0.22 -9.11 11.50
C PRO A 303 1.40 -9.18 10.50
N THR A 304 1.71 -8.09 9.80
CA THR A 304 2.74 -8.03 8.77
C THR A 304 4.08 -8.55 9.27
N ARG A 305 4.74 -9.41 8.50
CA ARG A 305 6.06 -10.00 8.81
C ARG A 305 7.22 -9.29 8.15
N GLU A 306 6.99 -8.70 6.97
CA GLU A 306 8.05 -8.08 6.16
C GLU A 306 7.50 -6.95 5.29
N LEU A 307 8.31 -5.90 5.05
CA LEU A 307 8.08 -4.82 4.10
C LEU A 307 6.71 -4.13 4.22
N GLU A 308 6.52 -3.36 5.27
CA GLU A 308 5.41 -2.40 5.33
C GLU A 308 5.96 -0.99 5.16
N GLY A 309 5.77 -0.42 3.97
CA GLY A 309 6.31 0.89 3.63
C GLY A 309 5.56 2.07 4.27
N PHE A 310 4.25 1.88 4.56
CA PHE A 310 3.43 2.92 5.18
C PHE A 310 2.19 2.37 5.91
N GLY A 311 1.40 1.50 5.24
CA GLY A 311 0.21 0.91 5.83
C GLY A 311 -1.06 1.77 5.70
N LEU A 312 -1.52 2.06 4.47
CA LEU A 312 -2.77 2.80 4.22
C LEU A 312 -3.97 2.21 4.99
N VAL A 313 -4.02 0.88 5.15
CA VAL A 313 -5.07 0.17 5.91
C VAL A 313 -5.12 0.58 7.39
N ILE A 314 -4.02 1.08 7.97
CA ILE A 314 -3.99 1.66 9.32
C ILE A 314 -4.83 2.93 9.34
N LEU A 315 -4.63 3.80 8.35
CA LEU A 315 -5.37 5.05 8.24
C LEU A 315 -6.85 4.81 7.97
N GLU A 316 -7.17 3.82 7.10
CA GLU A 316 -8.53 3.40 6.77
C GLU A 316 -9.29 2.96 8.03
N SER A 317 -8.66 2.10 8.84
CA SER A 317 -9.22 1.62 10.09
C SER A 317 -9.44 2.74 11.10
N MET A 318 -8.40 3.53 11.37
CA MET A 318 -8.46 4.61 12.36
C MET A 318 -9.43 5.73 11.95
N ALA A 319 -9.55 6.03 10.65
CA ALA A 319 -10.55 6.98 10.13
C ALA A 319 -11.98 6.50 10.37
N CYS A 320 -12.21 5.18 10.38
CA CYS A 320 -13.48 4.56 10.79
C CYS A 320 -13.66 4.48 12.32
N GLY A 321 -12.71 4.96 13.12
CA GLY A 321 -12.74 4.94 14.58
C GLY A 321 -12.29 3.62 15.20
N THR A 322 -11.67 2.73 14.44
CA THR A 322 -11.26 1.39 14.88
C THR A 322 -9.75 1.35 15.11
N PRO A 323 -9.30 1.09 16.35
CA PRO A 323 -7.87 1.01 16.69
C PRO A 323 -7.20 -0.18 16.01
N VAL A 324 -5.87 -0.08 15.81
CA VAL A 324 -5.06 -1.05 15.05
C VAL A 324 -4.08 -1.75 15.97
N LEU A 325 -4.19 -3.07 16.09
CA LEU A 325 -3.19 -3.93 16.71
C LEU A 325 -2.20 -4.40 15.64
N ALA A 326 -0.91 -4.15 15.80
CA ALA A 326 0.04 -4.39 14.72
C ALA A 326 1.41 -4.89 15.17
N THR A 327 2.10 -5.60 14.27
CA THR A 327 3.52 -5.96 14.44
C THR A 327 4.42 -4.73 14.29
N PRO A 328 5.57 -4.67 14.97
CA PRO A 328 6.47 -3.52 14.90
C PRO A 328 7.38 -3.57 13.65
N ILE A 329 6.79 -3.79 12.45
CA ILE A 329 7.53 -3.98 11.21
C ILE A 329 7.43 -2.74 10.31
N GLY A 330 8.55 -2.39 9.70
CA GLY A 330 8.61 -1.32 8.70
C GLY A 330 8.19 0.03 9.27
N ALA A 331 7.26 0.69 8.60
CA ALA A 331 6.72 1.99 9.00
C ALA A 331 5.57 1.91 10.02
N ILE A 332 5.10 0.72 10.41
CA ILE A 332 3.99 0.56 11.36
C ILE A 332 4.22 1.33 12.67
N PRO A 333 5.43 1.27 13.31
CA PRO A 333 5.69 2.04 14.53
C PRO A 333 5.59 3.56 14.36
N GLU A 334 5.77 4.09 13.13
CA GLU A 334 5.66 5.52 12.85
C GLU A 334 4.22 6.04 12.87
N THR A 335 3.25 5.14 12.80
CA THR A 335 1.81 5.49 12.85
C THR A 335 1.16 4.91 14.10
N VAL A 336 1.10 3.59 14.23
CA VAL A 336 0.46 2.91 15.38
C VAL A 336 1.20 3.20 16.67
N GLY A 337 2.56 3.11 16.67
CA GLY A 337 3.36 3.37 17.87
C GLY A 337 3.38 4.84 18.31
N VAL A 338 3.14 5.78 17.39
CA VAL A 338 2.98 7.21 17.72
C VAL A 338 1.60 7.48 18.28
N PHE A 339 0.56 6.76 17.85
CA PHE A 339 -0.77 6.84 18.41
C PHE A 339 -0.81 6.24 19.83
N ASP A 340 -0.45 4.96 19.97
CA ASP A 340 -0.27 4.27 21.25
C ASP A 340 0.65 3.05 21.09
N LYS A 341 1.78 3.04 21.82
CA LYS A 341 2.75 1.92 21.79
C LYS A 341 2.16 0.60 22.30
N ASN A 342 1.14 0.66 23.17
CA ASN A 342 0.48 -0.52 23.70
C ASN A 342 -0.30 -1.30 22.64
N LEU A 343 -0.58 -0.71 21.47
CA LEU A 343 -1.21 -1.38 20.35
C LEU A 343 -0.23 -2.19 19.48
N LEU A 344 1.07 -2.05 19.71
CA LEU A 344 2.08 -2.87 19.04
C LEU A 344 2.21 -4.24 19.73
N PHE A 345 2.34 -5.28 18.91
CA PHE A 345 2.80 -6.58 19.38
C PHE A 345 4.28 -6.49 19.80
N GLU A 346 4.74 -7.36 20.69
CA GLU A 346 6.15 -7.44 21.09
C GLU A 346 7.05 -7.98 19.96
N GLY A 347 6.46 -8.56 18.92
CA GLY A 347 7.16 -9.10 17.75
C GLY A 347 6.20 -9.72 16.75
N THR A 348 6.72 -10.53 15.83
CA THR A 348 5.97 -11.14 14.72
C THR A 348 5.60 -12.61 14.94
N SER A 349 5.98 -13.22 16.07
CA SER A 349 5.68 -14.61 16.36
C SER A 349 4.22 -14.82 16.73
N GLY A 350 3.69 -16.03 16.47
CA GLY A 350 2.33 -16.42 16.87
C GLY A 350 2.10 -16.26 18.37
N GLU A 351 3.11 -16.53 19.19
CA GLU A 351 3.06 -16.36 20.64
C GLU A 351 2.89 -14.89 21.04
N ASN A 352 3.63 -13.96 20.43
CA ASN A 352 3.51 -12.52 20.72
C ASN A 352 2.12 -11.99 20.29
N ILE A 353 1.62 -12.43 19.14
CA ILE A 353 0.29 -12.09 18.65
C ILE A 353 -0.78 -12.67 19.60
N ARG A 354 -0.68 -13.95 19.94
CA ARG A 354 -1.60 -14.63 20.86
C ARG A 354 -1.72 -13.90 22.20
N ARG A 355 -0.58 -13.65 22.87
CA ARG A 355 -0.55 -12.97 24.18
C ARG A 355 -1.23 -11.60 24.13
N LYS A 356 -0.94 -10.81 23.10
CA LYS A 356 -1.55 -9.48 22.97
C LYS A 356 -3.06 -9.57 22.71
N LEU A 357 -3.52 -10.47 21.85
CA LEU A 357 -4.95 -10.62 21.57
C LEU A 357 -5.72 -11.15 22.78
N GLU A 358 -5.13 -12.06 23.57
CA GLU A 358 -5.70 -12.51 24.86
C GLU A 358 -5.79 -11.37 25.88
N ASP A 359 -4.72 -10.57 26.00
CA ASP A 359 -4.70 -9.41 26.88
C ASP A 359 -5.76 -8.39 26.49
N VAL A 360 -5.93 -8.13 25.19
CA VAL A 360 -6.98 -7.25 24.64
C VAL A 360 -8.38 -7.76 25.00
N ILE A 361 -8.67 -9.06 24.89
CA ILE A 361 -9.96 -9.62 25.27
C ILE A 361 -10.18 -9.52 26.78
N ASN A 362 -9.17 -9.88 27.59
CA ASN A 362 -9.29 -9.91 29.04
C ASN A 362 -9.36 -8.51 29.67
N ARG A 363 -8.78 -7.52 29.02
CA ARG A 363 -8.71 -6.13 29.48
C ARG A 363 -9.32 -5.17 28.44
N PHE A 364 -10.44 -5.56 27.83
CA PHE A 364 -11.05 -4.88 26.68
C PHE A 364 -11.20 -3.37 26.89
N GLU A 365 -11.69 -2.93 28.04
CA GLU A 365 -11.88 -1.51 28.35
C GLU A 365 -10.56 -0.71 28.38
N SER A 366 -9.43 -1.35 28.70
CA SER A 366 -8.09 -0.71 28.67
C SER A 366 -7.57 -0.47 27.25
N TYR A 367 -8.11 -1.18 26.27
CA TYR A 367 -7.74 -1.06 24.84
C TYR A 367 -8.82 -0.38 24.00
N ARG A 368 -9.97 -0.05 24.64
CA ARG A 368 -11.05 0.65 23.98
C ARG A 368 -10.74 2.14 23.90
N PHE A 369 -10.68 2.66 22.70
CA PHE A 369 -10.56 4.08 22.43
C PHE A 369 -11.92 4.69 22.07
N ASP A 370 -12.12 5.95 22.43
CA ASP A 370 -13.17 6.73 21.78
C ASP A 370 -12.88 6.77 20.27
N PRO A 371 -13.81 6.34 19.42
CA PRO A 371 -13.64 6.36 17.97
C PRO A 371 -13.21 7.72 17.43
N GLN A 372 -13.63 8.82 18.06
CA GLN A 372 -13.23 10.17 17.66
C GLN A 372 -11.73 10.43 17.86
N VAL A 373 -11.10 9.83 18.88
CA VAL A 373 -9.66 9.98 19.11
C VAL A 373 -8.85 9.33 17.99
N CYS A 374 -9.22 8.11 17.55
CA CYS A 374 -8.61 7.44 16.41
C CYS A 374 -8.73 8.29 15.14
N ARG A 375 -9.94 8.76 14.86
CA ARG A 375 -10.21 9.57 13.67
C ARG A 375 -9.46 10.89 13.68
N LYS A 376 -9.52 11.64 14.77
CA LYS A 376 -8.84 12.93 14.90
C LYS A 376 -7.33 12.82 14.68
N PHE A 377 -6.70 11.74 15.20
CA PHE A 377 -5.30 11.47 14.97
C PHE A 377 -4.95 11.39 13.48
N VAL A 378 -5.81 10.76 12.68
CA VAL A 378 -5.62 10.61 11.23
C VAL A 378 -5.92 11.92 10.49
N GLU A 379 -7.03 12.60 10.80
CA GLU A 379 -7.44 13.88 10.19
C GLU A 379 -6.37 14.97 10.33
N GLU A 380 -5.76 15.05 11.50
CA GLU A 380 -4.73 16.05 11.76
C GLU A 380 -3.44 15.82 10.97
N ARG A 381 -3.10 14.56 10.63
CA ARG A 381 -1.79 14.18 10.13
C ARG A 381 -1.76 13.70 8.69
N TYR A 382 -2.84 13.08 8.21
CA TYR A 382 -2.84 12.29 6.98
C TYR A 382 -3.95 12.73 6.02
N SER A 383 -3.67 13.71 5.18
CA SER A 383 -4.59 14.24 4.17
C SER A 383 -3.93 14.18 2.79
N TRP A 384 -4.68 13.76 1.78
CA TRP A 384 -4.22 13.79 0.39
C TRP A 384 -3.93 15.21 -0.08
N GLU A 385 -4.66 16.20 0.43
CA GLU A 385 -4.42 17.62 0.15
C GLU A 385 -3.05 18.06 0.70
N LYS A 386 -2.77 17.77 1.98
CA LYS A 386 -1.45 18.05 2.59
C LYS A 386 -0.30 17.39 1.83
N MET A 387 -0.53 16.15 1.36
CA MET A 387 0.45 15.45 0.53
C MET A 387 0.71 16.19 -0.78
N ALA A 388 -0.34 16.63 -1.46
CA ALA A 388 -0.21 17.37 -2.72
C ALA A 388 0.42 18.76 -2.53
N ASP A 389 0.08 19.46 -1.45
CA ASP A 389 0.69 20.75 -1.08
C ASP A 389 2.20 20.62 -0.86
N ALA A 390 2.60 19.61 -0.08
CA ALA A 390 4.01 19.34 0.18
C ALA A 390 4.77 18.95 -1.11
N PHE A 391 4.17 18.11 -1.94
CA PHE A 391 4.73 17.70 -3.23
C PHE A 391 4.90 18.91 -4.16
N GLU A 392 3.85 19.72 -4.33
CA GLU A 392 3.88 20.89 -5.18
C GLU A 392 4.93 21.90 -4.73
N LYS A 393 5.02 22.18 -3.42
CA LYS A 393 6.02 23.08 -2.84
C LYS A 393 7.44 22.64 -3.18
N GLU A 394 7.76 21.38 -3.00
CA GLU A 394 9.09 20.80 -3.31
C GLU A 394 9.40 20.91 -4.80
N VAL A 395 8.44 20.51 -5.66
CA VAL A 395 8.63 20.53 -7.12
C VAL A 395 8.77 21.96 -7.66
N MET A 396 7.94 22.90 -7.20
CA MET A 396 8.03 24.29 -7.63
C MET A 396 9.35 24.96 -7.21
N GLY A 397 9.88 24.59 -6.03
CA GLY A 397 11.21 25.00 -5.58
C GLY A 397 12.31 24.54 -6.55
N LEU A 398 12.28 23.26 -6.96
CA LEU A 398 13.24 22.68 -7.90
C LEU A 398 13.21 23.32 -9.28
N LEU A 399 12.02 23.58 -9.82
CA LEU A 399 11.86 24.15 -11.16
C LEU A 399 12.32 25.61 -11.23
N LYS A 400 12.22 26.38 -10.13
CA LYS A 400 12.72 27.76 -10.05
C LYS A 400 14.25 27.82 -10.01
N THR A 401 14.93 26.83 -9.46
CA THR A 401 16.40 26.78 -9.37
C THR A 401 17.06 26.17 -10.63
N ALA A 402 16.29 25.58 -11.53
CA ALA A 402 16.76 24.97 -12.78
C ALA A 402 16.68 25.93 -13.99
N VAL A 403 16.13 27.13 -13.81
CA VAL A 403 16.09 28.25 -14.77
C VAL A 403 17.22 29.23 -14.43
#